data_3cc6c265e60cf396d6215726778fd727
#
_entry.id   3cc6c265e60cf396d6215726778fd727
#
_cell.length_a   1.000
_cell.length_b   1.000
_cell.length_c   1.000
_cell.angle_alpha   90.00
_cell.angle_beta   90.00
_cell.angle_gamma   90.00
#
_symmetry.space_group_name_H-M   'P 1'
#
loop_
_entity.id
_entity.type
_entity.pdbx_description
1 polymer ?
#
loop_
_entity_poly.entity_id
_entity_poly.type
_entity_poly.pdbx_seq_one_letter_code
_entity_poly.pdbx_strand_id
1 'polypeptide(L)'
;MKTIKNYQFKRVLALSGFAFFSFLLYAGNSGVIKGRVVDENNQPVEYATAVLKNSKTNKFVTGAVCNYKGEYVIENVEPGEYVLSTKMIGYRLTKAQKIVVDKGQKRLIEKDVVMNETPENSIVVVAKKAPYTNNLQTAQR
;
A
#
# COMPACT_ATOMS: atom_id res chain seq x y z
N MET A 1 65.50 12.17 8.86
CA MET A 1 64.71 10.98 9.23
C MET A 1 63.33 11.37 9.71
N LYS A 2 62.47 12.02 8.90
CA LYS A 2 61.11 12.45 9.29
C LYS A 2 60.19 12.69 8.09
N THR A 3 60.19 11.85 7.04
CA THR A 3 59.36 12.12 5.85
C THR A 3 58.43 10.99 5.45
N ILE A 4 58.31 9.93 6.28
CA ILE A 4 57.52 8.74 5.91
C ILE A 4 56.08 8.77 6.51
N LYS A 5 55.82 9.65 7.50
CA LYS A 5 54.54 9.66 8.22
C LYS A 5 53.36 10.32 7.48
N ASN A 6 53.63 11.19 6.51
CA ASN A 6 52.58 11.96 5.83
C ASN A 6 51.96 11.24 4.61
N TYR A 7 52.59 10.22 4.07
CA TYR A 7 52.13 9.52 2.88
C TYR A 7 51.00 8.50 3.21
N GLN A 8 51.11 7.88 4.36
CA GLN A 8 50.09 6.92 4.80
C GLN A 8 48.76 7.61 5.19
N PHE A 9 48.84 8.80 5.74
CA PHE A 9 47.65 9.57 6.15
C PHE A 9 46.81 10.01 4.96
N LYS A 10 47.45 10.41 3.84
CA LYS A 10 46.73 10.81 2.61
C LYS A 10 46.05 9.64 1.90
N ARG A 11 46.59 8.43 2.00
CA ARG A 11 46.01 7.20 1.42
C ARG A 11 44.78 6.72 2.22
N VAL A 12 44.81 6.84 3.53
CA VAL A 12 43.70 6.47 4.40
C VAL A 12 42.54 7.43 4.24
N LEU A 13 42.80 8.72 4.07
CA LEU A 13 41.75 9.73 3.81
C LEU A 13 41.09 9.54 2.43
N ALA A 14 41.83 9.17 1.40
CA ALA A 14 41.33 8.92 0.05
C ALA A 14 40.42 7.64 0.00
N LEU A 15 40.73 6.61 0.74
CA LEU A 15 39.96 5.36 0.82
C LEU A 15 38.68 5.55 1.65
N SER A 16 38.72 6.38 2.70
CA SER A 16 37.56 6.71 3.53
C SER A 16 36.52 7.55 2.75
N GLY A 17 36.98 8.48 1.90
CA GLY A 17 36.07 9.30 1.08
C GLY A 17 35.32 8.50 0.00
N PHE A 18 35.95 7.43 -0.54
CA PHE A 18 35.34 6.61 -1.58
C PHE A 18 34.25 5.66 -1.01
N ALA A 19 34.42 5.19 0.22
CA ALA A 19 33.43 4.34 0.89
C ALA A 19 32.17 5.13 1.28
N PHE A 20 32.28 6.41 1.61
CA PHE A 20 31.16 7.26 1.99
C PHE A 20 30.31 7.69 0.78
N PHE A 21 30.91 7.79 -0.41
CA PHE A 21 30.22 8.16 -1.64
C PHE A 21 29.31 7.04 -2.18
N SER A 22 29.63 5.79 -1.86
CA SER A 22 28.82 4.62 -2.30
C SER A 22 27.47 4.52 -1.59
N PHE A 23 27.27 5.21 -0.46
CA PHE A 23 26.03 5.15 0.31
C PHE A 23 24.95 6.10 -0.22
N LEU A 24 25.30 7.06 -1.09
CA LEU A 24 24.35 8.05 -1.64
C LEU A 24 23.57 7.57 -2.87
N LEU A 25 23.85 6.36 -3.39
CA LEU A 25 23.16 5.83 -4.58
C LEU A 25 21.92 4.96 -4.27
N TYR A 26 21.56 4.80 -3.01
CA TYR A 26 20.30 4.17 -2.59
C TYR A 26 19.15 5.19 -2.51
N ALA A 27 19.06 6.11 -3.46
CA ALA A 27 17.84 6.87 -3.68
C ALA A 27 16.80 5.91 -4.26
N GLY A 28 15.99 5.34 -3.38
CA GLY A 28 15.03 4.31 -3.72
C GLY A 28 14.11 4.76 -4.85
N ASN A 29 14.05 3.97 -5.90
CA ASN A 29 13.13 4.10 -7.02
C ASN A 29 11.71 3.70 -6.57
N SER A 30 11.10 4.51 -5.70
CA SER A 30 9.75 4.26 -5.21
C SER A 30 8.74 5.10 -5.98
N GLY A 31 7.60 4.49 -6.31
CA GLY A 31 6.46 5.17 -6.92
C GLY A 31 5.59 5.87 -5.88
N VAL A 32 4.78 6.81 -6.37
CA VAL A 32 3.69 7.44 -5.62
C VAL A 32 2.41 7.23 -6.40
N ILE A 33 1.39 6.66 -5.75
CA ILE A 33 0.06 6.48 -6.31
C ILE A 33 -0.85 7.48 -5.61
N LYS A 34 -1.50 8.34 -6.38
CA LYS A 34 -2.50 9.28 -5.88
C LYS A 34 -3.78 9.18 -6.69
N GLY A 35 -4.87 9.62 -6.14
CA GLY A 35 -6.14 9.70 -6.85
C GLY A 35 -7.24 10.19 -5.94
N ARG A 36 -8.46 10.16 -6.46
CA ARG A 36 -9.66 10.56 -5.75
C ARG A 36 -10.68 9.42 -5.79
N VAL A 37 -11.36 9.21 -4.69
CA VAL A 37 -12.48 8.29 -4.58
C VAL A 37 -13.77 9.11 -4.61
N VAL A 38 -14.63 8.81 -5.55
CA VAL A 38 -15.93 9.48 -5.75
C VAL A 38 -17.04 8.45 -5.84
N ASP A 39 -18.27 8.88 -5.63
CA ASP A 39 -19.47 8.10 -5.88
C ASP A 39 -19.94 8.21 -7.35
N GLU A 40 -21.06 7.58 -7.67
CA GLU A 40 -21.69 7.64 -9.00
C GLU A 40 -22.13 9.05 -9.41
N ASN A 41 -22.34 9.95 -8.44
CA ASN A 41 -22.71 11.34 -8.63
C ASN A 41 -21.51 12.29 -8.65
N ASN A 42 -20.28 11.71 -8.72
CA ASN A 42 -19.01 12.43 -8.67
C ASN A 42 -18.78 13.21 -7.35
N GLN A 43 -19.49 12.81 -6.27
CA GLN A 43 -19.26 13.36 -4.94
C GLN A 43 -18.08 12.63 -4.27
N PRO A 44 -17.24 13.32 -3.47
CA PRO A 44 -16.12 12.68 -2.80
C PRO A 44 -16.62 11.68 -1.75
N VAL A 45 -16.03 10.48 -1.76
CA VAL A 45 -16.25 9.49 -0.70
C VAL A 45 -15.20 9.72 0.38
N GLU A 46 -15.60 10.46 1.41
CA GLU A 46 -14.74 10.82 2.53
C GLU A 46 -14.28 9.60 3.31
N TYR A 47 -13.02 9.61 3.74
CA TYR A 47 -12.44 8.58 4.61
C TYR A 47 -12.50 7.14 4.07
N ALA A 48 -12.75 6.96 2.79
CA ALA A 48 -12.60 5.67 2.14
C ALA A 48 -11.16 5.16 2.28
N THR A 49 -10.99 3.85 2.39
CA THR A 49 -9.65 3.24 2.48
C THR A 49 -9.24 2.71 1.12
N ALA A 50 -8.17 3.27 0.55
CA ALA A 50 -7.48 2.75 -0.61
C ALA A 50 -6.46 1.68 -0.17
N VAL A 51 -6.56 0.47 -0.72
CA VAL A 51 -5.74 -0.69 -0.35
C VAL A 51 -4.96 -1.17 -1.56
N LEU A 52 -3.65 -1.29 -1.42
CA LEU A 52 -2.75 -1.83 -2.43
C LEU A 52 -2.33 -3.24 -2.05
N LYS A 53 -2.53 -4.18 -2.95
CA LYS A 53 -2.13 -5.58 -2.79
C LYS A 53 -1.20 -5.99 -3.92
N ASN A 54 -0.31 -6.93 -3.65
CA ASN A 54 0.50 -7.55 -4.70
C ASN A 54 -0.40 -8.35 -5.65
N SER A 55 -0.26 -8.14 -6.97
CA SER A 55 -1.16 -8.73 -7.98
C SER A 55 -1.06 -10.26 -8.06
N LYS A 56 0.11 -10.83 -7.75
CA LYS A 56 0.37 -12.27 -7.85
C LYS A 56 -0.02 -13.02 -6.56
N THR A 57 0.33 -12.45 -5.40
CA THR A 57 0.15 -13.12 -4.11
C THR A 57 -1.13 -12.72 -3.40
N ASN A 58 -1.81 -11.67 -3.87
CA ASN A 58 -2.98 -11.03 -3.24
C ASN A 58 -2.74 -10.57 -1.78
N LYS A 59 -1.47 -10.51 -1.35
CA LYS A 59 -1.10 -10.03 -0.02
C LYS A 59 -1.19 -8.52 0.05
N PHE A 60 -1.62 -8.01 1.20
CA PHE A 60 -1.59 -6.59 1.50
C PHE A 60 -0.14 -6.07 1.46
N VAL A 61 0.06 -4.92 0.83
CA VAL A 61 1.34 -4.22 0.74
C VAL A 61 1.29 -2.93 1.54
N THR A 62 0.36 -2.05 1.21
CA THR A 62 0.18 -0.77 1.87
C THR A 62 -1.21 -0.20 1.55
N GLY A 63 -1.54 0.94 2.11
CA GLY A 63 -2.79 1.64 1.83
C GLY A 63 -2.82 3.04 2.42
N ALA A 64 -3.85 3.80 2.09
CA ALA A 64 -4.09 5.14 2.61
C ALA A 64 -5.58 5.35 2.87
N VAL A 65 -5.89 6.23 3.82
CA VAL A 65 -7.25 6.71 4.06
C VAL A 65 -7.43 8.02 3.30
N CYS A 66 -8.54 8.16 2.59
CA CYS A 66 -8.88 9.38 1.88
C CYS A 66 -9.16 10.53 2.86
N ASN A 67 -8.85 11.75 2.44
CA ASN A 67 -9.25 12.95 3.15
C ASN A 67 -10.74 13.29 2.91
N TYR A 68 -11.21 14.42 3.44
CA TYR A 68 -12.59 14.91 3.27
C TYR A 68 -12.95 15.26 1.80
N LYS A 69 -11.96 15.40 0.91
CA LYS A 69 -12.15 15.58 -0.54
C LYS A 69 -12.13 14.26 -1.31
N GLY A 70 -12.05 13.12 -0.62
CA GLY A 70 -11.90 11.82 -1.22
C GLY A 70 -10.50 11.54 -1.78
N GLU A 71 -9.51 12.43 -1.56
CA GLU A 71 -8.17 12.28 -2.11
C GLU A 71 -7.32 11.33 -1.26
N TYR A 72 -6.52 10.49 -1.91
CA TYR A 72 -5.56 9.61 -1.25
C TYR A 72 -4.18 9.71 -1.90
N VAL A 73 -3.15 9.42 -1.11
CA VAL A 73 -1.76 9.31 -1.56
C VAL A 73 -1.12 8.10 -0.90
N ILE A 74 -0.57 7.20 -1.71
CA ILE A 74 0.22 6.04 -1.28
C ILE A 74 1.64 6.28 -1.75
N GLU A 75 2.54 6.50 -0.81
CA GLU A 75 3.95 6.79 -1.07
C GLU A 75 4.84 5.55 -0.88
N ASN A 76 6.07 5.66 -1.34
CA ASN A 76 7.12 4.65 -1.17
C ASN A 76 6.74 3.26 -1.69
N VAL A 77 6.01 3.20 -2.81
CA VAL A 77 5.63 1.94 -3.45
C VAL A 77 6.80 1.43 -4.28
N GLU A 78 7.31 0.25 -3.95
CA GLU A 78 8.38 -0.39 -4.69
C GLU A 78 7.96 -0.74 -6.12
N PRO A 79 8.92 -0.86 -7.07
CA PRO A 79 8.59 -1.34 -8.42
C PRO A 79 7.94 -2.73 -8.39
N GLY A 80 6.85 -2.88 -9.12
CA GLY A 80 6.10 -4.15 -9.13
C GLY A 80 4.71 -4.03 -9.73
N GLU A 81 3.99 -5.15 -9.73
CA GLU A 81 2.60 -5.23 -10.17
C GLU A 81 1.67 -5.33 -8.97
N TYR A 82 0.67 -4.48 -8.94
CA TYR A 82 -0.24 -4.32 -7.82
C TYR A 82 -1.69 -4.30 -8.27
N VAL A 83 -2.57 -4.46 -7.31
CA VAL A 83 -4.01 -4.30 -7.46
C VAL A 83 -4.46 -3.28 -6.41
N LEU A 84 -5.06 -2.20 -6.88
CA LEU A 84 -5.70 -1.19 -6.06
C LEU A 84 -7.19 -1.51 -5.92
N SER A 85 -7.68 -1.46 -4.71
CA SER A 85 -9.11 -1.53 -4.38
C SER A 85 -9.44 -0.52 -3.30
N THR A 86 -10.66 -0.02 -3.28
CA THR A 86 -11.14 0.87 -2.23
C THR A 86 -12.32 0.23 -1.50
N LYS A 87 -12.45 0.55 -0.22
CA LYS A 87 -13.55 0.11 0.62
C LYS A 87 -14.02 1.23 1.52
N MET A 88 -15.34 1.31 1.72
CA MET A 88 -16.01 2.19 2.67
C MET A 88 -17.30 1.51 3.13
N ILE A 89 -17.69 1.75 4.38
CA ILE A 89 -18.98 1.27 4.90
C ILE A 89 -20.10 1.97 4.12
N GLY A 90 -21.13 1.23 3.70
CA GLY A 90 -22.22 1.77 2.89
C GLY A 90 -21.96 1.72 1.38
N TYR A 91 -20.78 1.34 0.96
CA TYR A 91 -20.41 1.21 -0.46
C TYR A 91 -20.05 -0.23 -0.83
N ARG A 92 -20.30 -0.60 -2.08
CA ARG A 92 -19.85 -1.89 -2.63
C ARG A 92 -18.33 -1.88 -2.80
N LEU A 93 -17.73 -3.04 -2.61
CA LEU A 93 -16.31 -3.22 -2.87
C LEU A 93 -16.01 -2.89 -4.35
N THR A 94 -15.04 -2.00 -4.58
CA THR A 94 -14.68 -1.62 -5.95
C THR A 94 -14.04 -2.77 -6.72
N LYS A 95 -14.19 -2.72 -8.04
CA LYS A 95 -13.40 -3.59 -8.92
C LYS A 95 -11.92 -3.28 -8.74
N ALA A 96 -11.14 -4.33 -8.60
CA ALA A 96 -9.70 -4.23 -8.48
C ALA A 96 -9.08 -3.62 -9.76
N GLN A 97 -8.27 -2.56 -9.60
CA GLN A 97 -7.57 -1.90 -10.70
C GLN A 97 -6.11 -2.31 -10.70
N LYS A 98 -5.62 -2.82 -11.84
CA LYS A 98 -4.20 -3.16 -11.98
C LYS A 98 -3.36 -1.89 -12.06
N ILE A 99 -2.26 -1.87 -11.30
CA ILE A 99 -1.26 -0.81 -11.29
C ILE A 99 0.11 -1.44 -11.49
N VAL A 100 0.92 -0.83 -12.34
CA VAL A 100 2.32 -1.21 -12.56
C VAL A 100 3.20 -0.03 -12.14
N VAL A 101 4.12 -0.30 -11.23
CA VAL A 101 5.16 0.65 -10.80
C VAL A 101 6.47 0.20 -11.44
N ASP A 102 6.98 1.00 -12.38
CA ASP A 102 8.21 0.70 -13.12
C ASP A 102 9.46 0.99 -12.30
N LYS A 103 10.56 0.32 -12.64
CA LYS A 103 11.89 0.62 -12.09
C LYS A 103 12.44 1.90 -12.76
N GLY A 104 13.09 2.77 -12.02
CA GLY A 104 13.96 3.80 -12.56
C GLY A 104 13.69 5.23 -12.14
N GLN A 105 12.48 5.67 -11.95
CA GLN A 105 12.19 7.04 -11.52
C GLN A 105 11.02 7.10 -10.55
N LYS A 106 11.02 8.09 -9.64
CA LYS A 106 9.88 8.40 -8.78
C LYS A 106 8.71 8.77 -9.69
N ARG A 107 7.82 7.83 -9.95
CA ARG A 107 6.69 8.00 -10.85
C ARG A 107 5.42 8.30 -10.06
N LEU A 108 4.75 9.34 -10.45
CA LEU A 108 3.41 9.66 -9.98
C LEU A 108 2.40 8.92 -10.86
N ILE A 109 1.60 8.06 -10.25
CA ILE A 109 0.51 7.32 -10.90
C ILE A 109 -0.81 7.88 -10.38
N GLU A 110 -1.62 8.44 -11.27
CA GLU A 110 -2.96 8.93 -10.93
C GLU A 110 -4.00 7.84 -11.21
N LYS A 111 -4.82 7.55 -10.20
CA LYS A 111 -5.90 6.57 -10.27
C LYS A 111 -7.12 7.02 -9.49
N ASP A 112 -8.12 7.52 -10.20
CA ASP A 112 -9.41 7.81 -9.61
C ASP A 112 -10.28 6.55 -9.55
N VAL A 113 -11.09 6.46 -8.53
CA VAL A 113 -11.93 5.29 -8.25
C VAL A 113 -13.36 5.74 -8.03
N VAL A 114 -14.30 5.13 -8.76
CA VAL A 114 -15.73 5.34 -8.54
C VAL A 114 -16.27 4.19 -7.69
N MET A 115 -16.96 4.54 -6.61
CA MET A 115 -17.62 3.61 -5.70
C MET A 115 -19.13 3.68 -5.86
N ASN A 116 -19.79 2.53 -5.85
CA ASN A 116 -21.24 2.42 -5.90
C ASN A 116 -21.78 2.18 -4.51
N GLU A 117 -22.82 2.90 -4.12
CA GLU A 117 -23.51 2.66 -2.86
C GLU A 117 -24.13 1.27 -2.81
N THR A 118 -24.14 0.70 -1.63
CA THR A 118 -24.86 -0.55 -1.39
C THR A 118 -26.33 -0.22 -1.19
N PRO A 119 -27.25 -0.73 -2.01
CA PRO A 119 -28.69 -0.51 -1.77
C PRO A 119 -29.07 -0.96 -0.36
N GLU A 120 -29.88 -0.16 0.32
CA GLU A 120 -30.29 -0.36 1.72
C GLU A 120 -30.90 -1.76 1.97
N ASN A 121 -31.48 -2.39 0.96
CA ASN A 121 -32.06 -3.73 1.00
C ASN A 121 -31.06 -4.89 0.80
N SER A 122 -29.77 -4.64 0.65
CA SER A 122 -28.78 -5.68 0.38
C SER A 122 -27.96 -6.09 1.61
N ILE A 123 -28.40 -5.76 2.81
CA ILE A 123 -27.86 -6.37 4.04
C ILE A 123 -28.44 -7.77 4.18
N VAL A 124 -28.04 -8.67 3.29
CA VAL A 124 -28.15 -10.10 3.55
C VAL A 124 -27.07 -10.41 4.57
N VAL A 125 -27.40 -10.34 5.84
CA VAL A 125 -26.63 -10.94 6.89
C VAL A 125 -26.70 -12.44 6.66
N VAL A 126 -25.78 -12.98 5.87
CA VAL A 126 -25.51 -14.41 5.87
C VAL A 126 -24.80 -14.71 7.19
N ALA A 127 -25.58 -14.76 8.27
CA ALA A 127 -25.17 -15.44 9.48
C ALA A 127 -25.02 -16.90 9.11
N LYS A 128 -23.80 -17.30 8.74
CA LYS A 128 -23.42 -18.69 8.60
C LYS A 128 -23.50 -19.27 10.02
N LYS A 129 -24.70 -19.78 10.38
CA LYS A 129 -24.97 -20.45 11.63
C LYS A 129 -24.00 -21.64 11.68
N ALA A 130 -22.93 -21.50 12.43
CA ALA A 130 -22.09 -22.64 12.77
C ALA A 130 -22.99 -23.64 13.50
N PRO A 131 -22.98 -24.92 13.15
CA PRO A 131 -23.73 -25.93 13.89
C PRO A 131 -23.11 -26.01 15.28
N TYR A 132 -23.82 -25.44 16.27
CA TYR A 132 -23.55 -25.75 17.67
C TYR A 132 -23.98 -27.20 17.90
N THR A 133 -23.05 -28.11 17.89
CA THR A 133 -23.23 -29.44 18.43
C THR A 133 -23.20 -29.32 19.94
N ASN A 134 -24.37 -29.23 20.55
CA ASN A 134 -24.56 -29.41 21.98
C ASN A 134 -24.32 -30.88 22.29
N ASN A 135 -23.09 -31.26 22.56
CA ASN A 135 -22.79 -32.52 23.23
C ASN A 135 -22.84 -32.31 24.75
N LEU A 136 -24.06 -32.04 25.24
CA LEU A 136 -24.40 -32.27 26.63
C LEU A 136 -25.28 -33.53 26.70
N GLN A 137 -24.66 -34.66 26.64
CA GLN A 137 -25.28 -35.92 27.09
C GLN A 137 -24.25 -36.73 27.87
N THR A 138 -24.59 -36.81 29.09
CA THR A 138 -24.65 -37.99 29.95
C THR A 138 -23.48 -38.17 30.88
N ALA A 139 -23.59 -37.54 32.04
CA ALA A 139 -23.05 -38.11 33.26
C ALA A 139 -24.25 -38.44 34.18
N GLN A 140 -24.87 -39.59 33.96
CA GLN A 140 -25.70 -40.29 34.96
C GLN A 140 -25.59 -41.78 34.69
N ARG A 141 -24.73 -42.43 35.45
CA ARG A 141 -24.93 -43.68 36.18
C ARG A 141 -23.64 -44.10 36.85
#